data_84f9b4d17c509245fb5800b37b7ae8a2
#
_entry.id   84f9b4d17c509245fb5800b37b7ae8a2
#
_cell.length_a   1.000
_cell.length_b   1.000
_cell.length_c   1.000
_cell.angle_alpha   90.00
_cell.angle_beta   90.00
_cell.angle_gamma   90.00
#
_symmetry.space_group_name_H-M   'P 1'
#
loop_
_entity.id
_entity.type
_entity.pdbx_description
1 polymer ?
#
loop_
_entity_poly.entity_id
_entity_poly.type
_entity_poly.pdbx_seq_one_letter_code
_entity_poly.pdbx_strand_id
1 'polypeptide(L)' 'SSDVCSSDLEQRYQALMKRCPDLQGKLSLKEIAHFLGITPETLSRIRKKILLK' A
#
# COMPACT_ATOMS: atom_id res chain seq x y z
N SER A 1 -11.19 14.16 -6.03
CA SER A 1 -11.91 12.99 -6.35
C SER A 1 -11.10 11.75 -5.94
N SER A 2 -10.83 10.86 -6.87
CA SER A 2 -10.13 9.63 -6.55
C SER A 2 -8.71 9.90 -6.03
N ASP A 3 -8.14 11.02 -6.38
CA ASP A 3 -6.81 11.36 -5.93
C ASP A 3 -6.73 11.49 -4.43
N VAL A 4 -7.76 12.05 -3.83
CA VAL A 4 -7.81 12.25 -2.39
C VAL A 4 -7.79 10.91 -1.67
N CYS A 5 -8.59 9.96 -2.13
CA CYS A 5 -8.65 8.65 -1.52
C CYS A 5 -7.35 7.90 -1.70
N SER A 6 -6.77 8.01 -2.89
CA SER A 6 -5.51 7.34 -3.17
C SER A 6 -4.40 7.90 -2.30
N SER A 7 -4.42 9.21 -2.09
CA SER A 7 -3.40 9.86 -1.28
C SER A 7 -3.40 9.33 0.15
N ASP A 8 -4.58 9.16 0.71
CA ASP A 8 -4.72 8.65 2.07
C ASP A 8 -4.17 7.23 2.18
N LEU A 9 -4.52 6.40 1.21
CA LEU A 9 -4.06 5.01 1.20
C LEU A 9 -2.54 4.94 1.00
N GLU A 10 -2.02 5.80 0.15
CA GLU A 10 -0.59 5.84 -0.07
C GLU A 10 0.15 6.16 1.21
N GLN A 11 -0.34 7.14 1.94
CA GLN A 11 0.28 7.53 3.20
C GLN A 11 0.26 6.38 4.20
N ARG A 12 -0.85 5.69 4.26
CA ARG A 12 -0.96 4.54 5.16
C ARG A 12 0.03 3.45 4.79
N TYR A 13 0.14 3.17 3.51
CA TYR A 13 1.05 2.15 3.04
C TYR A 13 2.49 2.55 3.33
N GLN A 14 2.84 3.79 3.05
CA GLN A 14 4.20 4.26 3.29
C GLN A 14 4.54 4.23 4.77
N ALA A 15 3.61 4.64 5.61
CA ALA A 15 3.84 4.62 7.04
C ALA A 15 4.07 3.19 7.53
N LEU A 16 3.29 2.25 6.99
CA LEU A 16 3.44 0.85 7.36
C LEU A 16 4.81 0.32 6.95
N MET A 17 5.21 0.62 5.74
CA MET A 17 6.51 0.17 5.25
C MET A 17 7.66 0.81 6.02
N LYS A 18 7.45 2.02 6.48
CA LYS A 18 8.46 2.72 7.25
C LYS A 18 8.68 2.04 8.60
N ARG A 19 7.58 1.61 9.21
CA ARG A 19 7.66 0.96 10.51
C ARG A 19 8.17 -0.46 10.39
N CYS A 20 7.73 -1.15 9.36
CA CYS A 20 8.09 -2.55 9.15
C CYS A 20 8.56 -2.76 7.72
N PRO A 21 9.81 -2.41 7.42
CA PRO A 21 10.32 -2.59 6.07
C PRO A 21 10.39 -4.05 5.62
N ASP A 22 10.52 -4.96 6.57
CA ASP A 22 10.58 -6.38 6.26
C ASP A 22 9.21 -6.98 5.97
N LEU A 23 8.17 -6.19 6.14
CA LEU A 23 6.81 -6.69 5.98
C LEU A 23 6.58 -7.24 4.57
N GLN A 24 7.17 -6.61 3.58
CA GLN A 24 7.01 -7.06 2.21
C GLN A 24 7.56 -8.46 1.98
N GLY A 25 8.59 -8.81 2.73
CA GLY A 25 9.18 -10.13 2.61
C GLY A 25 8.43 -11.17 3.42
N LYS A 26 7.75 -10.74 4.48
CA LYS A 26 7.04 -11.66 5.35
C LYS A 26 5.61 -11.89 4.92
N LEU A 27 4.97 -10.86 4.40
CA LEU A 27 3.58 -10.93 3.98
C LEU A 27 3.49 -10.72 2.47
N SER A 28 2.52 -11.41 1.87
CA SER A 28 2.28 -11.22 0.45
C SER A 28 1.40 -9.97 0.26
N LEU A 29 1.30 -9.55 -1.00
CA LEU A 29 0.48 -8.39 -1.32
C LEU A 29 -0.95 -8.55 -0.80
N LYS A 30 -1.46 -9.76 -0.91
CA LYS A 30 -2.80 -10.07 -0.46
C LYS A 30 -2.95 -9.79 1.02
N GLU A 31 -1.97 -10.24 1.80
CA GLU A 31 -1.98 -10.06 3.24
C GLU A 31 -1.92 -8.58 3.60
N ILE A 32 -1.02 -7.86 2.96
CA ILE A 32 -0.86 -6.43 3.23
C ILE A 32 -2.13 -5.68 2.87
N ALA A 33 -2.72 -6.01 1.73
CA ALA A 33 -3.95 -5.36 1.31
C ALA A 33 -5.07 -5.62 2.31
N HIS A 34 -5.15 -6.85 2.80
CA HIS A 34 -6.14 -7.20 3.81
C HIS A 34 -5.94 -6.38 5.09
N PHE A 35 -4.68 -6.24 5.47
CA PHE A 35 -4.34 -5.46 6.66
C PHE A 35 -4.78 -4.01 6.51
N LEU A 36 -4.60 -3.45 5.33
CA LEU A 36 -4.98 -2.07 5.06
C LEU A 36 -6.47 -1.90 4.81
N GLY A 37 -7.18 -3.01 4.64
CA GLY A 37 -8.60 -2.96 4.34
C GLY A 37 -8.91 -2.61 2.91
N ILE A 38 -8.02 -2.98 2.01
CA ILE A 38 -8.19 -2.71 0.58
C ILE A 38 -7.97 -3.99 -0.20
N THR A 39 -8.26 -3.94 -1.48
CA THR A 39 -8.04 -5.09 -2.35
C THR A 39 -6.59 -5.13 -2.80
N PRO A 40 -6.07 -6.32 -3.10
CA PRO A 40 -4.70 -6.44 -3.61
C PRO A 40 -4.48 -5.65 -4.89
N GLU A 41 -5.53 -5.51 -5.66
CA GLU A 41 -5.45 -4.74 -6.90
C GLU A 41 -5.18 -3.27 -6.61
N THR A 42 -5.90 -2.73 -5.65
CA THR A 42 -5.70 -1.34 -5.23
C THR A 42 -4.29 -1.15 -4.69
N LEU A 43 -3.84 -2.10 -3.89
CA LEU A 43 -2.50 -2.03 -3.32
C LEU A 43 -1.44 -2.03 -4.43
N SER A 44 -1.65 -2.84 -5.44
CA SER A 44 -0.72 -2.91 -6.57
C SER A 44 -0.63 -1.56 -7.26
N ARG A 45 -1.77 -0.90 -7.42
CA ARG A 45 -1.79 0.41 -8.05
C ARG A 45 -1.04 1.43 -7.22
N ILE A 46 -1.24 1.39 -5.92
CA ILE A 46 -0.56 2.32 -5.02
C ILE A 46 0.95 2.14 -5.12
N ARG A 47 1.40 0.91 -5.08
CA ARG A 47 2.83 0.62 -5.16
C ARG A 47 3.41 1.11 -6.48
N LYS A 48 2.69 0.88 -7.55
CA LYS A 48 3.15 1.30 -8.87
C LYS A 48 3.26 2.82 -8.93
N LYS A 49 2.27 3.49 -8.37
CA LYS A 49 2.26 4.95 -8.36
C LYS A 49 3.46 5.50 -7.60
N ILE A 50 3.78 4.89 -6.49
CA ILE A 50 4.90 5.32 -5.68
C ILE A 50 6.23 5.08 -6.41
N LEU A 51 6.34 3.94 -7.06
CA LEU A 51 7.56 3.59 -7.78
C LEU A 51 7.80 4.47 -8.99
N LEU A 52 6.72 4.88 -9.64
CA LEU A 52 6.82 5.72 -10.84
C LEU A 52 7.21 7.14 -10.52
N LYS A 53 7.15 7.50 -9.28
CA LYS A 53 7.52 8.84 -8.87
C LYS A 53 9.02 9.04 -8.86
#